data_90fa4f7e295f35be3743be1fda25db83
#
_entry.id   90fa4f7e295f35be3743be1fda25db83
#
_cell.length_a   1.000
_cell.length_b   1.000
_cell.length_c   1.000
_cell.angle_alpha   90.00
_cell.angle_beta   90.00
_cell.angle_gamma   90.00
#
_symmetry.space_group_name_H-M   'P 1'
#
loop_
_entity.id
_entity.type
_entity.pdbx_description
1 polymer ?
#
loop_
_entity_poly.entity_id
_entity_poly.type
_entity_poly.pdbx_seq_one_letter_code
_entity_poly.pdbx_strand_id
1 'polypeptide(L)'
;MGEIKSTLDLVLEKTKNLTLSSEEKEEQEQKEIENRIKGMMQKYQDGMLSKNQLKTDYEILKKDYNMSQNNTLIIEISKRIEPDQDNRPLLEILQECCTIDTAAIETIIENFRKAYFEASQNRIKRLKEDLALQYNITGSAVLPNLAADEQWRQEAREMRAGYVDQLNRVKDNLLGGRS
;
A
#
# COMPACT_ATOMS: atom_id res chain seq x y z
N MET A 1 3.25 48.12 43.60
CA MET A 1 4.42 47.54 42.93
C MET A 1 3.90 46.39 42.08
N GLY A 2 3.90 46.52 40.75
CA GLY A 2 3.50 45.44 39.87
C GLY A 2 4.63 44.44 39.72
N GLU A 3 4.39 43.17 40.05
CA GLU A 3 5.34 42.09 39.76
C GLU A 3 5.48 41.93 38.23
N ILE A 4 6.72 42.09 37.77
CA ILE A 4 7.08 41.80 36.38
C ILE A 4 7.13 40.27 36.23
N LYS A 5 6.05 39.65 35.76
CA LYS A 5 6.05 38.24 35.44
C LYS A 5 7.05 37.97 34.30
N SER A 6 7.92 37.00 34.50
CA SER A 6 8.84 36.51 33.47
C SER A 6 8.05 36.02 32.27
N THR A 7 8.61 36.19 31.06
CA THR A 7 8.03 35.63 29.81
C THR A 7 7.76 34.12 29.93
N LEU A 8 8.61 33.43 30.73
CA LEU A 8 8.46 32.02 31.05
C LEU A 8 7.21 31.75 31.92
N ASP A 9 6.93 32.62 32.90
CA ASP A 9 5.77 32.49 33.79
C ASP A 9 4.47 32.74 33.02
N LEU A 10 4.47 33.66 32.06
CA LEU A 10 3.32 33.92 31.17
C LEU A 10 3.06 32.77 30.21
N VAL A 11 4.12 32.11 29.72
CA VAL A 11 4.01 30.92 28.88
C VAL A 11 3.51 29.74 29.71
N LEU A 12 4.07 29.51 30.90
CA LEU A 12 3.61 28.46 31.82
C LEU A 12 2.15 28.67 32.28
N GLU A 13 1.72 29.92 32.52
CA GLU A 13 0.35 30.24 32.90
C GLU A 13 -0.64 30.00 31.72
N LYS A 14 -0.23 30.32 30.49
CA LYS A 14 -1.00 30.03 29.28
C LYS A 14 -1.03 28.52 28.91
N THR A 15 0.03 27.79 29.18
CA THR A 15 0.12 26.35 28.92
C THR A 15 -0.50 25.49 30.02
N LYS A 16 -0.64 26.01 31.26
CA LYS A 16 -1.28 25.30 32.38
C LYS A 16 -2.76 24.90 32.10
N ASN A 17 -3.43 25.63 31.23
CA ASN A 17 -4.83 25.36 30.82
C ASN A 17 -4.98 24.68 29.46
N LEU A 18 -3.88 24.36 28.79
CA LEU A 18 -3.86 23.55 27.56
C LEU A 18 -3.84 22.06 27.92
N THR A 19 -4.80 21.61 28.68
CA THR A 19 -5.13 20.18 28.70
C THR A 19 -5.91 19.89 27.44
N LEU A 20 -5.32 19.07 26.56
CA LEU A 20 -6.00 18.51 25.42
C LEU A 20 -7.36 17.97 25.84
N SER A 21 -8.40 18.25 25.07
CA SER A 21 -9.71 17.63 25.28
C SER A 21 -9.59 16.11 25.15
N SER A 22 -10.54 15.35 25.64
CA SER A 22 -10.57 13.89 25.45
C SER A 22 -10.51 13.53 23.96
N GLU A 23 -11.22 14.27 23.11
CA GLU A 23 -11.24 14.10 21.67
C GLU A 23 -9.86 14.34 21.04
N GLU A 24 -9.17 15.42 21.43
CA GLU A 24 -7.81 15.71 20.93
C GLU A 24 -6.79 14.66 21.37
N LYS A 25 -6.94 14.07 22.56
CA LYS A 25 -6.09 12.98 23.03
C LYS A 25 -6.32 11.71 22.22
N GLU A 26 -7.58 11.36 21.96
CA GLU A 26 -7.95 10.19 21.14
C GLU A 26 -7.44 10.35 19.70
N GLU A 27 -7.59 11.54 19.10
CA GLU A 27 -7.03 11.80 17.78
C GLU A 27 -5.48 11.71 17.75
N GLN A 28 -4.82 12.19 18.79
CA GLN A 28 -3.36 12.11 18.88
C GLN A 28 -2.91 10.66 19.02
N GLU A 29 -3.58 9.88 19.88
CA GLU A 29 -3.32 8.45 20.05
C GLU A 29 -3.54 7.67 18.76
N GLN A 30 -4.63 7.93 18.05
CA GLN A 30 -4.91 7.31 16.76
C GLN A 30 -3.81 7.62 15.72
N LYS A 31 -3.39 8.88 15.63
CA LYS A 31 -2.28 9.29 14.74
C LYS A 31 -0.95 8.62 15.12
N GLU A 32 -0.70 8.45 16.42
CA GLU A 32 0.50 7.74 16.88
C GLU A 32 0.48 6.27 16.47
N ILE A 33 -0.64 5.58 16.66
CA ILE A 33 -0.85 4.20 16.24
C ILE A 33 -0.62 4.07 14.72
N GLU A 34 -1.24 4.93 13.92
CA GLU A 34 -1.08 4.94 12.46
C GLU A 34 0.39 5.11 12.05
N ASN A 35 1.09 6.07 12.65
CA ASN A 35 2.50 6.33 12.35
C ASN A 35 3.39 5.15 12.75
N ARG A 36 3.14 4.50 13.88
CA ARG A 36 3.89 3.31 14.32
C ARG A 36 3.67 2.14 13.36
N ILE A 37 2.42 1.86 12.97
CA ILE A 37 2.09 0.80 12.00
C ILE A 37 2.74 1.10 10.65
N LYS A 38 2.62 2.33 10.15
CA LYS A 38 3.27 2.76 8.91
C LYS A 38 4.78 2.56 8.95
N GLY A 39 5.42 2.92 10.06
CA GLY A 39 6.86 2.74 10.27
C GLY A 39 7.27 1.25 10.31
N MET A 40 6.50 0.40 10.98
CA MET A 40 6.73 -1.05 11.01
C MET A 40 6.59 -1.66 9.61
N MET A 41 5.54 -1.31 8.88
CA MET A 41 5.31 -1.80 7.51
C MET A 41 6.42 -1.34 6.56
N GLN A 42 6.91 -0.10 6.70
CA GLN A 42 8.03 0.38 5.90
C GLN A 42 9.31 -0.43 6.19
N LYS A 43 9.68 -0.62 7.46
CA LYS A 43 10.84 -1.42 7.84
C LYS A 43 10.74 -2.87 7.35
N TYR A 44 9.54 -3.43 7.35
CA TYR A 44 9.30 -4.77 6.83
C TYR A 44 9.53 -4.85 5.31
N GLN A 45 8.99 -3.90 4.54
CA GLN A 45 9.20 -3.84 3.10
C GLN A 45 10.66 -3.58 2.73
N ASP A 46 11.38 -2.79 3.52
CA ASP A 46 12.82 -2.51 3.34
C ASP A 46 13.71 -3.69 3.78
N GLY A 47 13.13 -4.79 4.26
CA GLY A 47 13.87 -5.96 4.75
C GLY A 47 14.59 -5.75 6.08
N MET A 48 14.34 -4.64 6.77
CA MET A 48 14.93 -4.32 8.07
C MET A 48 14.21 -5.01 9.23
N LEU A 49 13.00 -5.48 9.01
CA LEU A 49 12.16 -6.17 9.99
C LEU A 49 11.70 -7.49 9.41
N SER A 50 11.94 -8.59 10.11
CA SER A 50 11.41 -9.90 9.72
C SER A 50 9.91 -10.00 10.01
N LYS A 51 9.21 -10.92 9.33
CA LYS A 51 7.78 -11.19 9.55
C LYS A 51 7.47 -11.50 11.03
N ASN A 52 8.30 -12.32 11.68
CA ASN A 52 8.11 -12.69 13.09
C ASN A 52 8.29 -11.49 14.03
N GLN A 53 9.27 -10.63 13.75
CA GLN A 53 9.48 -9.40 14.51
C GLN A 53 8.30 -8.43 14.33
N LEU A 54 7.84 -8.22 13.09
CA LEU A 54 6.67 -7.40 12.82
C LEU A 54 5.44 -7.89 13.59
N LYS A 55 5.18 -9.20 13.59
CA LYS A 55 4.08 -9.80 14.34
C LYS A 55 4.19 -9.54 15.84
N THR A 56 5.40 -9.74 16.41
CA THR A 56 5.66 -9.48 17.83
C THR A 56 5.47 -8.01 18.18
N ASP A 57 6.05 -7.10 17.40
CA ASP A 57 5.95 -5.66 17.62
C ASP A 57 4.51 -5.16 17.50
N TYR A 58 3.75 -5.73 16.54
CA TYR A 58 2.34 -5.42 16.38
C TYR A 58 1.49 -5.91 17.55
N GLU A 59 1.73 -7.11 18.09
CA GLU A 59 1.03 -7.62 19.29
C GLU A 59 1.37 -6.78 20.54
N ILE A 60 2.59 -6.27 20.66
CA ILE A 60 2.96 -5.33 21.72
C ILE A 60 2.16 -4.03 21.56
N LEU A 61 2.15 -3.46 20.35
CA LEU A 61 1.39 -2.25 20.05
C LEU A 61 -0.10 -2.40 20.38
N LYS A 62 -0.71 -3.53 20.02
CA LYS A 62 -2.11 -3.82 20.36
C LYS A 62 -2.37 -3.80 21.86
N LYS A 63 -1.45 -4.35 22.65
CA LYS A 63 -1.57 -4.36 24.13
C LYS A 63 -1.39 -2.96 24.71
N ASP A 64 -0.40 -2.21 24.25
CA ASP A 64 -0.08 -0.87 24.76
C ASP A 64 -1.25 0.11 24.55
N TYR A 65 -1.97 -0.02 23.43
CA TYR A 65 -3.08 0.86 23.05
C TYR A 65 -4.47 0.22 23.17
N ASN A 66 -4.59 -0.94 23.82
CA ASN A 66 -5.86 -1.67 23.98
C ASN A 66 -6.65 -1.85 22.67
N MET A 67 -5.94 -2.08 21.56
CA MET A 67 -6.57 -2.22 20.24
C MET A 67 -7.31 -3.53 20.14
N SER A 68 -8.63 -3.48 20.04
CA SER A 68 -9.48 -4.67 19.86
C SER A 68 -9.57 -5.14 18.41
N GLN A 69 -9.29 -4.26 17.44
CA GLN A 69 -9.43 -4.52 16.01
C GLN A 69 -8.13 -4.27 15.25
N ASN A 70 -7.99 -4.95 14.09
CA ASN A 70 -6.81 -4.83 13.23
C ASN A 70 -7.00 -3.80 12.08
N ASN A 71 -8.05 -2.97 12.14
CA ASN A 71 -8.46 -2.10 11.03
C ASN A 71 -7.33 -1.20 10.53
N THR A 72 -6.56 -0.57 11.42
CA THR A 72 -5.44 0.32 11.04
C THR A 72 -4.35 -0.44 10.27
N LEU A 73 -4.01 -1.67 10.69
CA LEU A 73 -3.05 -2.50 9.98
C LEU A 73 -3.59 -2.93 8.60
N ILE A 74 -4.85 -3.33 8.52
CA ILE A 74 -5.52 -3.71 7.27
C ILE A 74 -5.52 -2.54 6.29
N ILE A 75 -5.88 -1.34 6.75
CA ILE A 75 -5.88 -0.12 5.94
C ILE A 75 -4.47 0.15 5.40
N GLU A 76 -3.45 0.08 6.25
CA GLU A 76 -2.08 0.38 5.86
C GLU A 76 -1.52 -0.63 4.85
N ILE A 77 -1.82 -1.92 5.03
CA ILE A 77 -1.45 -2.97 4.07
C ILE A 77 -2.21 -2.77 2.75
N SER A 78 -3.52 -2.52 2.81
CA SER A 78 -4.36 -2.34 1.62
C SER A 78 -3.87 -1.21 0.72
N LYS A 79 -3.37 -0.11 1.30
CA LYS A 79 -2.78 1.01 0.55
C LYS A 79 -1.54 0.61 -0.26
N ARG A 80 -0.84 -0.46 0.14
CA ARG A 80 0.44 -0.89 -0.43
C ARG A 80 0.30 -2.01 -1.46
N ILE A 81 -0.88 -2.64 -1.56
CA ILE A 81 -1.15 -3.69 -2.53
C ILE A 81 -1.41 -3.06 -3.90
N GLU A 82 -0.57 -3.41 -4.88
CA GLU A 82 -0.63 -2.94 -6.25
C GLU A 82 -0.58 -4.14 -7.22
N PRO A 83 -1.28 -4.14 -8.37
CA PRO A 83 -1.38 -5.33 -9.22
C PRO A 83 -0.03 -5.76 -9.83
N ASP A 84 0.89 -4.82 -10.04
CA ASP A 84 2.21 -5.00 -10.66
C ASP A 84 3.36 -5.23 -9.68
N GLN A 85 3.07 -5.29 -8.37
CA GLN A 85 4.09 -5.51 -7.32
C GLN A 85 4.10 -6.97 -6.82
N ASP A 86 5.16 -7.33 -6.09
CA ASP A 86 5.16 -8.58 -5.32
C ASP A 86 4.42 -8.36 -4.00
N ASN A 87 3.16 -8.77 -3.98
CA ASN A 87 2.28 -8.60 -2.83
C ASN A 87 2.34 -9.75 -1.82
N ARG A 88 3.06 -10.84 -2.11
CA ARG A 88 3.10 -12.03 -1.23
C ARG A 88 3.40 -11.72 0.22
N PRO A 89 4.43 -10.90 0.55
CA PRO A 89 4.73 -10.57 1.94
C PRO A 89 3.59 -9.83 2.64
N LEU A 90 2.87 -8.95 1.92
CA LEU A 90 1.74 -8.18 2.45
C LEU A 90 0.52 -9.07 2.70
N LEU A 91 0.23 -9.98 1.77
CA LEU A 91 -0.88 -10.93 1.88
C LEU A 91 -0.66 -11.92 3.03
N GLU A 92 0.57 -12.39 3.24
CA GLU A 92 0.92 -13.22 4.40
C GLU A 92 0.63 -12.50 5.73
N ILE A 93 0.94 -11.21 5.85
CA ILE A 93 0.63 -10.44 7.06
C ILE A 93 -0.88 -10.30 7.25
N LEU A 94 -1.66 -10.06 6.18
CA LEU A 94 -3.13 -10.02 6.26
C LEU A 94 -3.71 -11.34 6.76
N GLN A 95 -3.21 -12.46 6.26
CA GLN A 95 -3.66 -13.78 6.69
C GLN A 95 -3.27 -14.08 8.13
N GLU A 96 -2.01 -13.89 8.51
CA GLU A 96 -1.48 -14.31 9.80
C GLU A 96 -1.82 -13.37 10.96
N CYS A 97 -1.81 -12.05 10.74
CA CYS A 97 -2.05 -11.07 11.79
C CYS A 97 -3.52 -10.61 11.86
N CYS A 98 -4.22 -10.62 10.72
CA CYS A 98 -5.58 -10.10 10.63
C CYS A 98 -6.64 -11.18 10.39
N THR A 99 -6.24 -12.43 10.10
CA THR A 99 -7.12 -13.55 9.77
C THR A 99 -8.07 -13.21 8.60
N ILE A 100 -7.50 -12.59 7.56
CA ILE A 100 -8.22 -12.20 6.35
C ILE A 100 -8.00 -13.25 5.26
N ASP A 101 -9.07 -13.64 4.58
CA ASP A 101 -8.99 -14.41 3.34
C ASP A 101 -8.53 -13.49 2.21
N THR A 102 -7.38 -13.81 1.60
CA THR A 102 -6.74 -13.03 0.53
C THR A 102 -7.01 -13.60 -0.85
N ALA A 103 -7.76 -14.70 -0.99
CA ALA A 103 -7.97 -15.42 -2.25
C ALA A 103 -8.52 -14.52 -3.38
N ALA A 104 -9.44 -13.60 -3.06
CA ALA A 104 -9.99 -12.66 -4.03
C ALA A 104 -8.92 -11.68 -4.55
N ILE A 105 -8.05 -11.18 -3.67
CA ILE A 105 -6.94 -10.28 -4.04
C ILE A 105 -5.93 -11.04 -4.91
N GLU A 106 -5.53 -12.23 -4.50
CA GLU A 106 -4.61 -13.10 -5.22
C GLU A 106 -5.10 -13.39 -6.64
N THR A 107 -6.38 -13.73 -6.77
CA THR A 107 -7.03 -13.98 -8.06
C THR A 107 -6.95 -12.77 -8.98
N ILE A 108 -7.20 -11.56 -8.48
CA ILE A 108 -7.12 -10.33 -9.29
C ILE A 108 -5.68 -10.08 -9.74
N ILE A 109 -4.70 -10.25 -8.85
CA ILE A 109 -3.28 -10.06 -9.18
C ILE A 109 -2.81 -11.08 -10.23
N GLU A 110 -3.19 -12.35 -10.09
CA GLU A 110 -2.87 -13.39 -11.08
C GLU A 110 -3.50 -13.10 -12.43
N ASN A 111 -4.76 -12.70 -12.47
CA ASN A 111 -5.46 -12.32 -13.70
C ASN A 111 -4.79 -11.12 -14.37
N PHE A 112 -4.37 -10.12 -13.60
CA PHE A 112 -3.59 -8.99 -14.15
C PHE A 112 -2.29 -9.46 -14.77
N ARG A 113 -1.50 -10.27 -14.08
CA ARG A 113 -0.21 -10.78 -14.59
C ARG A 113 -0.38 -11.55 -15.89
N LYS A 114 -1.42 -12.40 -15.95
CA LYS A 114 -1.75 -13.19 -17.14
C LYS A 114 -2.17 -12.30 -18.30
N ALA A 115 -3.10 -11.39 -18.08
CA ALA A 115 -3.59 -10.46 -19.10
C ALA A 115 -2.47 -9.55 -19.62
N TYR A 116 -1.64 -9.02 -18.72
CA TYR A 116 -0.51 -8.18 -19.09
C TYR A 116 0.52 -8.93 -19.92
N PHE A 117 0.84 -10.18 -19.54
CA PHE A 117 1.74 -11.04 -20.31
C PHE A 117 1.20 -11.32 -21.70
N GLU A 118 -0.05 -11.76 -21.82
CA GLU A 118 -0.68 -12.07 -23.11
C GLU A 118 -0.74 -10.83 -24.02
N ALA A 119 -1.16 -9.69 -23.50
CA ALA A 119 -1.21 -8.44 -24.26
C ALA A 119 0.20 -8.00 -24.71
N SER A 120 1.22 -8.11 -23.86
CA SER A 120 2.60 -7.78 -24.19
C SER A 120 3.14 -8.66 -25.33
N GLN A 121 2.88 -9.97 -25.29
CA GLN A 121 3.30 -10.90 -26.35
C GLN A 121 2.61 -10.58 -27.68
N ASN A 122 1.30 -10.28 -27.64
CA ASN A 122 0.56 -9.88 -28.83
C ASN A 122 1.10 -8.58 -29.44
N ARG A 123 1.45 -7.60 -28.59
CA ARG A 123 2.05 -6.34 -29.05
C ARG A 123 3.42 -6.56 -29.68
N ILE A 124 4.29 -7.35 -29.05
CA ILE A 124 5.60 -7.73 -29.61
C ILE A 124 5.43 -8.36 -30.98
N LYS A 125 4.48 -9.27 -31.15
CA LYS A 125 4.22 -9.93 -32.43
C LYS A 125 3.85 -8.91 -33.51
N ARG A 126 2.89 -8.01 -33.22
CA ARG A 126 2.50 -6.93 -34.15
C ARG A 126 3.67 -6.04 -34.53
N LEU A 127 4.47 -5.59 -33.55
CA LEU A 127 5.64 -4.77 -33.82
C LEU A 127 6.69 -5.49 -34.69
N LYS A 128 6.86 -6.80 -34.54
CA LYS A 128 7.74 -7.59 -35.44
C LYS A 128 7.19 -7.65 -36.87
N GLU A 129 5.89 -7.81 -37.02
CA GLU A 129 5.21 -7.79 -38.33
C GLU A 129 5.37 -6.43 -39.02
N ASP A 130 5.18 -5.32 -38.28
CA ASP A 130 5.37 -3.96 -38.77
C ASP A 130 6.84 -3.69 -39.21
N LEU A 131 7.82 -4.14 -38.39
CA LEU A 131 9.24 -4.03 -38.72
C LEU A 131 9.60 -4.80 -39.98
N ALA A 132 9.04 -5.99 -40.15
CA ALA A 132 9.27 -6.81 -41.34
C ALA A 132 8.67 -6.14 -42.59
N LEU A 133 7.44 -5.64 -42.52
CA LEU A 133 6.74 -5.03 -43.64
C LEU A 133 7.29 -3.68 -44.06
N GLN A 134 7.57 -2.81 -43.11
CA GLN A 134 7.97 -1.44 -43.38
C GLN A 134 9.48 -1.25 -43.59
N TYR A 135 10.29 -2.04 -42.90
CA TYR A 135 11.74 -1.84 -42.87
C TYR A 135 12.56 -3.07 -43.32
N ASN A 136 11.87 -4.15 -43.72
CA ASN A 136 12.48 -5.43 -44.09
C ASN A 136 13.40 -5.99 -42.98
N ILE A 137 13.08 -5.67 -41.71
CA ILE A 137 13.80 -6.15 -40.53
C ILE A 137 13.15 -7.43 -40.03
N THR A 138 13.84 -8.57 -40.16
CA THR A 138 13.34 -9.88 -39.75
C THR A 138 14.40 -10.66 -38.97
N GLY A 139 13.94 -11.67 -38.25
CA GLY A 139 14.82 -12.63 -37.55
C GLY A 139 14.42 -12.86 -36.08
N SER A 140 14.92 -13.97 -35.53
CA SER A 140 14.64 -14.38 -34.15
C SER A 140 15.24 -13.46 -33.10
N ALA A 141 16.33 -12.74 -33.46
CA ALA A 141 17.02 -11.80 -32.58
C ALA A 141 16.34 -10.41 -32.49
N VAL A 142 15.30 -10.16 -33.31
CA VAL A 142 14.56 -8.88 -33.25
C VAL A 142 13.72 -8.83 -32.00
N LEU A 143 14.07 -7.92 -31.08
CA LEU A 143 13.32 -7.67 -29.83
C LEU A 143 12.80 -6.23 -29.82
N PRO A 144 11.51 -6.00 -30.16
CA PRO A 144 10.91 -4.68 -30.09
C PRO A 144 10.95 -4.12 -28.67
N ASN A 145 11.27 -2.83 -28.53
CA ASN A 145 11.26 -2.16 -27.25
C ASN A 145 9.85 -1.66 -26.88
N LEU A 146 9.14 -2.46 -26.11
CA LEU A 146 7.78 -2.09 -25.64
C LEU A 146 7.77 -0.79 -24.82
N ALA A 147 8.83 -0.50 -24.06
CA ALA A 147 8.86 0.71 -23.25
C ALA A 147 8.89 2.00 -24.09
N ALA A 148 9.38 1.92 -25.32
CA ALA A 148 9.37 3.03 -26.29
C ALA A 148 8.06 3.13 -27.10
N ASP A 149 7.23 2.09 -27.06
CA ASP A 149 5.99 2.04 -27.81
C ASP A 149 4.85 2.77 -27.10
N GLU A 150 4.38 3.89 -27.70
CA GLU A 150 3.34 4.74 -27.07
C GLU A 150 1.99 4.02 -26.94
N GLN A 151 1.62 3.24 -27.96
CA GLN A 151 0.36 2.50 -27.94
C GLN A 151 0.36 1.44 -26.81
N TRP A 152 1.50 0.74 -26.65
CA TRP A 152 1.65 -0.20 -25.54
C TRP A 152 1.58 0.49 -24.19
N ARG A 153 2.27 1.62 -24.04
CA ARG A 153 2.23 2.38 -22.77
C ARG A 153 0.82 2.80 -22.40
N GLN A 154 0.01 3.18 -23.36
CA GLN A 154 -1.39 3.55 -23.13
C GLN A 154 -2.22 2.31 -22.76
N GLU A 155 -2.13 1.23 -23.53
CA GLU A 155 -2.85 -0.03 -23.27
C GLU A 155 -2.49 -0.62 -21.90
N ALA A 156 -1.21 -0.63 -21.52
CA ALA A 156 -0.74 -1.10 -20.23
C ALA A 156 -1.28 -0.25 -19.07
N ARG A 157 -1.34 1.08 -19.22
CA ARG A 157 -1.92 1.99 -18.22
C ARG A 157 -3.41 1.76 -18.01
N GLU A 158 -4.16 1.63 -19.09
CA GLU A 158 -5.61 1.38 -19.05
C GLU A 158 -5.91 0.02 -18.40
N MET A 159 -5.16 -1.01 -18.79
CA MET A 159 -5.27 -2.34 -18.19
C MET A 159 -4.99 -2.27 -16.67
N ARG A 160 -3.87 -1.64 -16.28
CA ARG A 160 -3.51 -1.48 -14.86
C ARG A 160 -4.61 -0.75 -14.09
N ALA A 161 -5.15 0.35 -14.63
CA ALA A 161 -6.22 1.11 -13.99
C ALA A 161 -7.46 0.24 -13.73
N GLY A 162 -7.89 -0.57 -14.70
CA GLY A 162 -9.02 -1.47 -14.54
C GLY A 162 -8.82 -2.51 -13.43
N TYR A 163 -7.59 -3.03 -13.26
CA TYR A 163 -7.29 -3.98 -12.18
C TYR A 163 -7.10 -3.29 -10.82
N VAL A 164 -6.60 -2.05 -10.79
CA VAL A 164 -6.58 -1.23 -9.57
C VAL A 164 -8.00 -0.99 -9.06
N ASP A 165 -8.96 -0.67 -9.95
CA ASP A 165 -10.35 -0.49 -9.57
C ASP A 165 -10.98 -1.77 -9.00
N GLN A 166 -10.66 -2.94 -9.58
CA GLN A 166 -11.12 -4.23 -9.04
C GLN A 166 -10.53 -4.50 -7.65
N LEU A 167 -9.22 -4.26 -7.47
CA LEU A 167 -8.56 -4.38 -6.17
C LEU A 167 -9.17 -3.46 -5.13
N ASN A 168 -9.45 -2.19 -5.49
CA ASN A 168 -10.04 -1.22 -4.56
C ASN A 168 -11.41 -1.68 -4.07
N ARG A 169 -12.28 -2.22 -4.94
CA ARG A 169 -13.58 -2.78 -4.53
C ARG A 169 -13.44 -3.92 -3.53
N VAL A 170 -12.46 -4.81 -3.71
CA VAL A 170 -12.19 -5.89 -2.75
C VAL A 170 -11.63 -5.34 -1.45
N LYS A 171 -10.69 -4.39 -1.50
CA LYS A 171 -10.13 -3.73 -0.31
C LYS A 171 -11.21 -3.02 0.52
N ASP A 172 -12.13 -2.31 -0.13
CA ASP A 172 -13.25 -1.64 0.53
C ASP A 172 -14.17 -2.65 1.26
N ASN A 173 -14.43 -3.81 0.64
CA ASN A 173 -15.19 -4.88 1.26
C ASN A 173 -14.50 -5.49 2.49
N LEU A 174 -13.16 -5.53 2.53
CA LEU A 174 -12.41 -6.00 3.70
C LEU A 174 -12.61 -5.10 4.93
N LEU A 175 -12.87 -3.82 4.71
CA LEU A 175 -13.09 -2.82 5.76
C LEU A 175 -14.58 -2.71 6.12
N GLY A 176 -15.49 -2.77 5.14
CA GLY A 176 -16.93 -2.60 5.33
C GLY A 176 -17.65 -3.80 5.96
N GLY A 177 -17.11 -5.01 5.85
CA GLY A 177 -17.69 -6.23 6.41
C GLY A 177 -17.49 -6.42 7.93
N ARG A 178 -16.87 -5.46 8.62
CA ARG A 178 -16.52 -5.53 10.06
C ARG A 178 -17.10 -4.39 10.92
N SER A 179 -18.20 -3.76 10.45
CA SER A 179 -18.96 -2.74 11.20
C SER A 179 -19.90 -3.40 12.17
#